data_c5a959f85edfe036cfe569e67738ac8e
#
_entry.id   c5a959f85edfe036cfe569e67738ac8e
#
_cell.length_a   1.000
_cell.length_b   1.000
_cell.length_c   1.000
_cell.angle_alpha   90.00
_cell.angle_beta   90.00
_cell.angle_gamma   90.00
#
_symmetry.space_group_name_H-M   'P 1'
#
loop_
_entity.id
_entity.type
_entity.pdbx_description
1 polymer ?
#
loop_
_entity_poly.entity_id
_entity_poly.type
_entity_poly.pdbx_seq_one_letter_code
_entity_poly.pdbx_strand_id
1 'polypeptide(L)'
;MMKNISKDVINNEKFDLICKYLKIRYESNLSQRELANRIRIAQSTIARMEKNMHSMSVGNFCKLLSALGYELDIIKKEGKNE
;
A
#
# COMPACT_ATOMS: atom_id res chain seq x y z
N MET A 1 17.48 -12.15 -21.19
CA MET A 1 17.27 -11.88 -20.66
C MET A 1 17.06 -10.73 -19.98
N MET A 2 17.28 -9.79 -20.28
CA MET A 2 17.07 -8.72 -19.67
C MET A 2 15.80 -8.15 -19.78
N LYS A 3 15.03 -8.58 -20.58
CA LYS A 3 13.91 -7.99 -20.94
C LYS A 3 13.02 -7.59 -19.85
N ASN A 4 12.76 -8.10 -18.88
CA ASN A 4 11.78 -7.68 -17.93
C ASN A 4 12.36 -7.16 -16.65
N ILE A 5 13.59 -6.71 -16.70
CA ILE A 5 14.23 -6.22 -15.51
C ILE A 5 13.48 -5.07 -14.86
N SER A 6 13.09 -4.07 -15.62
CA SER A 6 12.37 -2.94 -15.07
C SER A 6 11.05 -3.34 -14.47
N LYS A 7 10.36 -4.22 -15.14
CA LYS A 7 9.07 -4.67 -14.66
C LYS A 7 9.22 -5.47 -13.38
N ASP A 8 10.26 -6.29 -13.30
CA ASP A 8 10.51 -7.07 -12.11
C ASP A 8 10.82 -6.19 -10.92
N VAL A 9 11.59 -5.14 -11.13
CA VAL A 9 11.92 -4.21 -10.06
C VAL A 9 10.66 -3.52 -9.56
N ILE A 10 9.80 -3.06 -10.46
CA ILE A 10 8.57 -2.40 -10.08
C ILE A 10 7.66 -3.35 -9.32
N ASN A 11 7.55 -4.58 -9.77
CA ASN A 11 6.72 -5.57 -9.10
C ASN A 11 7.25 -5.90 -7.72
N ASN A 12 8.56 -5.96 -7.56
CA ASN A 12 9.15 -6.23 -6.26
C ASN A 12 8.91 -5.09 -5.28
N GLU A 13 9.02 -3.85 -5.75
CA GLU A 13 8.74 -2.71 -4.90
C GLU A 13 7.27 -2.67 -4.49
N LYS A 14 6.39 -2.99 -5.42
CA LYS A 14 4.97 -3.02 -5.12
C LYS A 14 4.66 -4.10 -4.11
N PHE A 15 5.24 -5.28 -4.29
CA PHE A 15 5.04 -6.38 -3.37
C PHE A 15 5.55 -6.01 -1.98
N ASP A 16 6.69 -5.35 -1.93
CA ASP A 16 7.28 -4.92 -0.67
C ASP A 16 6.36 -3.93 0.06
N LEU A 17 5.77 -3.00 -0.67
CA LEU A 17 4.84 -2.05 -0.09
C LEU A 17 3.60 -2.75 0.46
N ILE A 18 3.10 -3.72 -0.29
CA ILE A 18 1.93 -4.48 0.15
C ILE A 18 2.24 -5.23 1.43
N CYS A 19 3.40 -5.86 1.50
CA CYS A 19 3.81 -6.58 2.69
C CYS A 19 3.93 -5.65 3.90
N LYS A 20 4.49 -4.47 3.69
CA LYS A 20 4.59 -3.50 4.77
C LYS A 20 3.22 -3.04 5.23
N TYR A 21 2.33 -2.82 4.28
CA TYR A 21 0.96 -2.43 4.62
C TYR A 21 0.29 -3.52 5.46
N LEU A 22 0.40 -4.76 5.03
CA LEU A 22 -0.24 -5.87 5.73
C LEU A 22 0.27 -6.00 7.15
N LYS A 23 1.57 -5.79 7.35
CA LYS A 23 2.14 -5.84 8.68
C LYS A 23 1.57 -4.73 9.56
N ILE A 24 1.56 -3.51 9.05
CA ILE A 24 1.02 -2.37 9.78
C ILE A 24 -0.46 -2.60 10.08
N ARG A 25 -1.17 -3.10 9.09
CA ARG A 25 -2.60 -3.36 9.22
C ARG A 25 -2.87 -4.37 10.32
N TYR A 26 -2.10 -5.44 10.31
CA TYR A 26 -2.27 -6.49 11.29
C TYR A 26 -1.97 -5.98 12.70
N GLU A 27 -0.89 -5.23 12.82
CA GLU A 27 -0.46 -4.71 14.12
C GLU A 27 -1.39 -3.62 14.66
N SER A 28 -2.18 -3.02 13.80
CA SER A 28 -3.07 -1.95 14.23
C SER A 28 -4.25 -2.44 15.05
N ASN A 29 -4.61 -3.70 14.90
CA ASN A 29 -5.78 -4.30 15.54
C ASN A 29 -7.08 -3.61 15.17
N LEU A 30 -7.12 -2.92 14.06
CA LEU A 30 -8.33 -2.26 13.61
C LEU A 30 -9.12 -3.17 12.69
N SER A 31 -10.43 -3.16 12.82
CA SER A 31 -11.29 -3.88 11.90
C SER A 31 -11.47 -3.09 10.63
N GLN A 32 -11.96 -3.74 9.58
CA GLN A 32 -12.28 -3.03 8.35
C GLN A 32 -13.31 -1.94 8.59
N ARG A 33 -14.24 -2.17 9.49
CA ARG A 33 -15.25 -1.17 9.82
C ARG A 33 -14.60 0.05 10.47
N GLU A 34 -13.68 -0.17 11.37
CA GLU A 34 -13.00 0.94 12.03
C GLU A 34 -12.16 1.74 11.05
N LEU A 35 -11.48 1.06 10.12
CA LEU A 35 -10.74 1.76 9.09
C LEU A 35 -11.67 2.59 8.22
N ALA A 36 -12.78 1.99 7.80
CA ALA A 36 -13.74 2.68 6.95
C ALA A 36 -14.26 3.93 7.63
N ASN A 37 -14.54 3.83 8.93
CA ASN A 37 -15.03 4.97 9.68
C ASN A 37 -14.01 6.09 9.74
N ARG A 38 -12.73 5.77 9.84
CA ARG A 38 -11.69 6.79 9.92
C ARG A 38 -11.57 7.62 8.66
N ILE A 39 -11.80 7.01 7.50
CA ILE A 39 -11.67 7.74 6.24
C ILE A 39 -13.01 7.92 5.54
N ARG A 40 -14.09 7.61 6.25
CA ARG A 40 -15.46 7.89 5.81
C ARG A 40 -15.82 7.29 4.47
N ILE A 41 -15.53 6.01 4.32
CA ILE A 41 -15.96 5.27 3.15
C ILE A 41 -16.65 4.01 3.64
N ALA A 42 -17.31 3.31 2.73
CA ALA A 42 -18.05 2.12 3.11
C ALA A 42 -17.09 0.98 3.47
N GLN A 43 -17.48 0.18 4.47
CA GLN A 43 -16.69 -0.97 4.85
C GLN A 43 -16.47 -1.92 3.67
N SER A 44 -17.49 -2.08 2.82
CA SER A 44 -17.37 -2.95 1.65
C SER A 44 -16.29 -2.45 0.69
N THR A 45 -16.08 -1.15 0.65
CA THR A 45 -15.03 -0.57 -0.18
C THR A 45 -13.67 -0.95 0.37
N ILE A 46 -13.49 -0.87 1.69
CA ILE A 46 -12.25 -1.29 2.31
C ILE A 46 -11.99 -2.77 2.01
N ALA A 47 -13.01 -3.60 2.17
CA ALA A 47 -12.86 -5.03 1.92
C ALA A 47 -12.42 -5.29 0.49
N ARG A 48 -13.02 -4.58 -0.47
CA ARG A 48 -12.66 -4.75 -1.86
C ARG A 48 -11.23 -4.28 -2.15
N MET A 49 -10.85 -3.15 -1.55
CA MET A 49 -9.51 -2.63 -1.74
C MET A 49 -8.46 -3.58 -1.19
N GLU A 50 -8.70 -4.10 -0.01
CA GLU A 50 -7.74 -5.01 0.61
C GLU A 50 -7.68 -6.36 -0.09
N LYS A 51 -8.78 -6.75 -0.72
CA LYS A 51 -8.78 -7.99 -1.47
C LYS A 51 -8.00 -7.86 -2.77
N ASN A 52 -7.91 -6.66 -3.32
CA ASN A 52 -7.29 -6.42 -4.60
C ASN A 52 -6.09 -5.47 -4.49
N MET A 53 -5.21 -5.73 -3.54
CA MET A 53 -4.08 -4.82 -3.28
C MET A 53 -3.23 -4.55 -4.51
N HIS A 54 -3.03 -5.58 -5.35
CA HIS A 54 -2.17 -5.40 -6.52
C HIS A 54 -2.77 -4.45 -7.56
N SER A 55 -4.08 -4.28 -7.54
CA SER A 55 -4.76 -3.41 -8.49
C SER A 55 -5.14 -2.07 -7.91
N MET A 56 -4.80 -1.83 -6.66
CA MET A 56 -5.21 -0.62 -6.00
C MET A 56 -4.44 0.58 -6.53
N SER A 57 -5.13 1.70 -6.70
CA SER A 57 -4.48 2.92 -7.10
C SER A 57 -3.62 3.47 -5.97
N VAL A 58 -2.64 4.29 -6.33
CA VAL A 58 -1.80 4.93 -5.32
C VAL A 58 -2.66 5.80 -4.40
N GLY A 59 -3.65 6.48 -4.96
CA GLY A 59 -4.53 7.30 -4.15
C GLY A 59 -5.27 6.50 -3.09
N ASN A 60 -5.78 5.33 -3.47
CA ASN A 60 -6.47 4.49 -2.51
C ASN A 60 -5.52 3.92 -1.47
N PHE A 61 -4.32 3.57 -1.90
CA PHE A 61 -3.32 3.06 -0.98
C PHE A 61 -2.97 4.12 0.06
N CYS A 62 -2.83 5.37 -0.39
CA CYS A 62 -2.56 6.48 0.52
C CYS A 62 -3.70 6.69 1.51
N LYS A 63 -4.95 6.49 1.08
CA LYS A 63 -6.08 6.62 1.99
C LYS A 63 -6.03 5.58 3.10
N LEU A 64 -5.72 4.34 2.73
CA LEU A 64 -5.60 3.29 3.73
C LEU A 64 -4.47 3.57 4.71
N LEU A 65 -3.34 4.00 4.19
CA LEU A 65 -2.21 4.32 5.06
C LEU A 65 -2.55 5.48 6.00
N SER A 66 -3.24 6.48 5.48
CA SER A 66 -3.63 7.62 6.30
C SER A 66 -4.50 7.18 7.47
N ALA A 67 -5.42 6.24 7.21
CA ALA A 67 -6.27 5.73 8.27
C ALA A 67 -5.47 5.04 9.37
N LEU A 68 -4.28 4.54 9.02
CA LEU A 68 -3.41 3.86 9.96
C LEU A 68 -2.35 4.80 10.56
N GLY A 69 -2.36 6.05 10.16
CA GLY A 69 -1.39 7.03 10.69
C GLY A 69 -0.08 7.08 9.92
N TYR A 70 -0.08 6.59 8.70
CA TYR A 70 1.13 6.58 7.88
C TYR A 70 0.92 7.35 6.60
N GLU A 71 2.01 7.67 5.92
CA GLU A 71 1.94 8.31 4.61
C GLU A 71 3.02 7.74 3.71
N LEU A 72 2.80 7.86 2.41
CA LEU A 72 3.82 7.49 1.43
C LEU A 72 4.67 8.68 1.13
N ASP A 73 5.91 8.43 0.82
CA ASP A 73 6.85 9.48 0.47
C ASP A 73 7.76 8.97 -0.63
N ILE A 74 8.48 9.87 -1.25
CA ILE A 74 9.43 9.56 -2.29
C ILE A 74 10.81 9.91 -1.77
N ILE A 75 11.68 8.92 -1.76
CA ILE A 75 13.01 9.09 -1.20
C ILE A 75 14.04 8.86 -2.28
N LYS A 76 14.95 9.77 -2.41
CA LYS A 76 16.00 9.63 -3.39
C LYS A 76 16.93 8.48 -3.00
N LYS A 77 17.28 7.67 -3.96
CA LYS A 77 18.21 6.60 -3.68
C LYS A 77 19.57 7.19 -3.38
N GLU A 78 20.15 6.70 -2.30
CA GLU A 78 21.47 7.14 -1.98
C GLU A 78 22.49 6.43 -2.74
N GLY A 79 23.53 7.09 -3.09
CA GLY A 79 24.72 6.48 -3.65
C GLY A 79 24.57 5.91 -4.99
N LYS A 80 23.57 6.18 -5.55
CA LYS A 80 23.50 5.62 -6.79
C LYS A 80 23.27 6.49 -7.78
N ASN A 81 23.42 6.77 -8.14
CA ASN A 81 23.29 7.36 -8.99
C ASN A 81 23.64 7.58 -9.82
N GLU A 82 23.62 7.44 -9.75
CA GLU A 82 23.84 7.63 -10.32
C GLU A 82 23.65 7.58 -10.87
#